data_be324693452d51a21f97d6afc8fb93a4
#
_entry.id   be324693452d51a21f97d6afc8fb93a4
#
_cell.length_a   1.000
_cell.length_b   1.000
_cell.length_c   1.000
_cell.angle_alpha   90.00
_cell.angle_beta   90.00
_cell.angle_gamma   90.00
#
_symmetry.space_group_name_H-M   'P 1'
#
loop_
_entity.id
_entity.type
_entity.pdbx_description
1 polymer ?
#
loop_
_entity_poly.entity_id
_entity_poly.type
_entity_poly.pdbx_seq_one_letter_code
_entity_poly.pdbx_strand_id
1 'polypeptide(L)'
;TAPAIDAKWAGKRLARDGEDELYEVPADMTYAQWKAAFVDGGKKSKLTRASDGAILKPNTSDDGGAAVQTVGYIDREKYSCITKDITTDEVILTPERVQHIKDRHPGHFERIEPFLRMALEDPDYILADKSPNTGLILKMVEREGTRFQTVLRVHTSADNPAFKNSIISSWEISESRWENYIKNKTVLYKKE
;
A
#
# COMPACT_ATOMS: atom_id res chain seq x y z
N THR A 1 34.56 -19.64 -6.04
CA THR A 1 33.24 -20.06 -5.52
C THR A 1 32.86 -19.04 -4.46
N ALA A 2 31.77 -18.29 -4.68
CA ALA A 2 31.28 -17.36 -3.67
C ALA A 2 30.85 -18.16 -2.42
N PRO A 3 31.17 -17.67 -1.20
CA PRO A 3 30.75 -18.35 0.00
C PRO A 3 29.21 -18.41 0.08
N ALA A 4 28.68 -19.54 0.51
CA ALA A 4 27.27 -19.67 0.83
C ALA A 4 26.90 -18.72 1.98
N ILE A 5 25.63 -18.35 2.04
CA ILE A 5 25.13 -17.56 3.17
C ILE A 5 25.38 -18.33 4.48
N ASP A 6 25.70 -17.60 5.55
CA ASP A 6 25.93 -18.24 6.86
C ASP A 6 24.73 -19.13 7.23
N ALA A 7 25.02 -20.38 7.61
CA ALA A 7 24.01 -21.40 7.96
C ALA A 7 22.97 -20.92 8.99
N LYS A 8 23.32 -19.91 9.81
CA LYS A 8 22.38 -19.33 10.77
C LYS A 8 21.24 -18.54 10.11
N TRP A 9 21.39 -18.13 8.84
CA TRP A 9 20.38 -17.38 8.08
C TRP A 9 19.61 -18.25 7.07
N ALA A 10 20.17 -19.42 6.72
CA ALA A 10 19.50 -20.34 5.81
C ALA A 10 18.16 -20.82 6.39
N GLY A 11 17.09 -20.76 5.58
CA GLY A 11 15.74 -21.11 6.00
C GLY A 11 15.08 -20.16 7.00
N LYS A 12 15.71 -19.05 7.39
CA LYS A 12 15.08 -18.03 8.22
C LYS A 12 14.30 -17.02 7.40
N ARG A 13 13.24 -16.53 7.99
CA ARG A 13 12.47 -15.42 7.42
C ARG A 13 13.10 -14.10 7.88
N LEU A 14 13.46 -13.27 6.92
CA LEU A 14 14.05 -11.96 7.16
C LEU A 14 13.11 -10.87 6.65
N ALA A 15 12.91 -9.82 7.46
CA ALA A 15 12.19 -8.63 7.02
C ALA A 15 13.12 -7.75 6.18
N ARG A 16 12.63 -7.22 5.06
CA ARG A 16 13.28 -6.11 4.38
C ARG A 16 13.10 -4.83 5.18
N ASP A 17 14.10 -3.96 5.15
CA ASP A 17 14.05 -2.67 5.82
C ASP A 17 12.86 -1.84 5.30
N GLY A 18 11.88 -1.61 6.17
CA GLY A 18 10.64 -0.88 5.88
C GLY A 18 9.49 -1.71 5.30
N GLU A 19 9.62 -3.04 5.25
CA GLU A 19 8.54 -3.97 4.88
C GLU A 19 8.21 -4.88 6.06
N ASP A 20 6.92 -5.10 6.33
CA ASP A 20 6.45 -6.03 7.38
C ASP A 20 6.50 -7.51 6.91
N GLU A 21 6.93 -7.76 5.69
CA GLU A 21 6.96 -9.09 5.09
C GLU A 21 8.27 -9.81 5.37
N LEU A 22 8.15 -11.06 5.82
CA LEU A 22 9.27 -11.93 6.09
C LEU A 22 9.55 -12.81 4.86
N TYR A 23 10.77 -12.71 4.33
CA TYR A 23 11.23 -13.53 3.21
C TYR A 23 12.02 -14.72 3.72
N GLU A 24 11.72 -15.90 3.21
CA GLU A 24 12.51 -17.09 3.48
C GLU A 24 13.79 -17.07 2.64
N VAL A 25 14.92 -17.20 3.30
CA VAL A 25 16.23 -17.27 2.64
C VAL A 25 16.51 -18.72 2.23
N PRO A 26 16.58 -19.04 0.92
CA PRO A 26 16.91 -20.38 0.46
C PRO A 26 18.27 -20.85 1.02
N ALA A 27 18.32 -22.11 1.42
CA ALA A 27 19.53 -22.69 2.04
C ALA A 27 20.74 -22.75 1.10
N ASP A 28 20.50 -22.77 -0.20
CA ASP A 28 21.50 -22.82 -1.27
C ASP A 28 21.87 -21.44 -1.84
N MET A 29 21.25 -20.37 -1.32
CA MET A 29 21.52 -19.00 -1.73
C MET A 29 22.94 -18.58 -1.34
N THR A 30 23.69 -18.03 -2.27
CA THR A 30 25.01 -17.45 -2.00
C THR A 30 24.88 -16.05 -1.39
N TYR A 31 25.92 -15.61 -0.66
CA TYR A 31 25.93 -14.25 -0.10
C TYR A 31 25.79 -13.17 -1.20
N ALA A 32 26.36 -13.37 -2.38
CA ALA A 32 26.22 -12.45 -3.49
C ALA A 32 24.76 -12.35 -3.99
N GLN A 33 24.08 -13.48 -4.12
CA GLN A 33 22.67 -13.53 -4.48
C GLN A 33 21.78 -12.89 -3.41
N TRP A 34 22.05 -13.20 -2.14
CA TRP A 34 21.36 -12.58 -1.02
C TRP A 34 21.55 -11.07 -1.01
N LYS A 35 22.80 -10.60 -1.14
CA LYS A 35 23.11 -9.17 -1.18
C LYS A 35 22.41 -8.48 -2.35
N ALA A 36 22.43 -9.06 -3.53
CA ALA A 36 21.75 -8.52 -4.71
C ALA A 36 20.22 -8.45 -4.51
N ALA A 37 19.62 -9.48 -3.89
CA ALA A 37 18.17 -9.54 -3.68
C ALA A 37 17.68 -8.63 -2.54
N PHE A 38 18.41 -8.58 -1.41
CA PHE A 38 17.92 -7.96 -0.17
C PHE A 38 18.62 -6.64 0.20
N VAL A 39 19.81 -6.39 -0.31
CA VAL A 39 20.56 -5.15 -0.02
C VAL A 39 20.62 -4.25 -1.26
N ASP A 40 21.14 -4.76 -2.36
CA ASP A 40 21.35 -3.96 -3.58
C ASP A 40 20.06 -3.87 -4.43
N GLY A 41 19.23 -4.92 -4.43
CA GLY A 41 17.90 -4.93 -5.06
C GLY A 41 16.93 -3.93 -4.44
N GLY A 42 17.05 -3.70 -3.14
CA GLY A 42 16.27 -2.68 -2.43
C GLY A 42 16.59 -1.24 -2.90
N LYS A 43 17.80 -0.98 -3.36
CA LYS A 43 18.19 0.33 -3.90
C LYS A 43 17.74 0.54 -5.35
N LYS A 44 17.71 -0.51 -6.16
CA LYS A 44 17.22 -0.45 -7.55
C LYS A 44 15.68 -0.44 -7.62
N SER A 45 15.00 -1.12 -6.72
CA SER A 45 13.54 -1.09 -6.70
C SER A 45 12.97 0.24 -6.20
N LYS A 46 13.75 1.07 -5.48
CA LYS A 46 13.35 2.45 -5.17
C LYS A 46 13.28 3.35 -6.40
N LEU A 47 14.11 3.12 -7.42
CA LEU A 47 14.03 3.87 -8.68
C LEU A 47 12.91 3.33 -9.60
N THR A 48 12.65 2.03 -9.57
CA THR A 48 11.57 1.41 -10.37
C THR A 48 10.20 1.64 -9.75
N ARG A 49 10.11 1.76 -8.41
CA ARG A 49 8.85 2.05 -7.72
C ARG A 49 8.32 3.48 -7.95
N ALA A 50 9.15 4.44 -8.30
CA ALA A 50 8.67 5.77 -8.69
C ALA A 50 7.96 5.72 -10.05
N SER A 51 8.22 4.70 -10.88
CA SER A 51 7.58 4.50 -12.20
C SER A 51 6.47 3.44 -12.18
N ASP A 52 6.49 2.49 -11.23
CA ASP A 52 5.47 1.42 -11.16
C ASP A 52 4.19 1.84 -10.42
N GLY A 53 4.14 3.05 -9.91
CA GLY A 53 2.96 3.56 -9.23
C GLY A 53 1.75 3.79 -10.12
N ALA A 54 1.86 3.64 -11.43
CA ALA A 54 0.75 4.00 -12.29
C ALA A 54 0.96 3.65 -13.77
N ILE A 55 1.22 2.42 -14.13
CA ILE A 55 1.02 2.01 -15.51
C ILE A 55 -0.39 1.44 -15.64
N LEU A 56 -1.37 2.34 -15.70
CA LEU A 56 -2.62 2.04 -16.39
C LEU A 56 -2.38 2.34 -17.87
N LYS A 57 -2.01 1.33 -18.63
CA LYS A 57 -2.28 1.36 -20.07
C LYS A 57 -3.80 1.40 -20.21
N PRO A 58 -4.38 2.29 -21.03
CA PRO A 58 -5.78 2.18 -21.37
C PRO A 58 -5.94 0.83 -22.06
N ASN A 59 -6.53 -0.12 -21.37
CA ASN A 59 -6.75 -1.45 -21.91
C ASN A 59 -7.97 -1.39 -22.82
N THR A 60 -7.73 -1.16 -24.11
CA THR A 60 -8.62 -1.54 -25.18
C THR A 60 -8.21 -2.95 -25.62
N SER A 61 -8.55 -3.94 -24.85
CA SER A 61 -8.58 -5.32 -25.33
C SER A 61 -9.55 -6.13 -24.44
N ASP A 62 -10.53 -6.62 -25.13
CA ASP A 62 -11.60 -7.52 -24.76
C ASP A 62 -11.03 -8.90 -24.41
N ASP A 63 -10.39 -8.97 -23.23
CA ASP A 63 -9.97 -10.22 -22.62
C ASP A 63 -10.40 -10.17 -21.16
N GLY A 64 -11.33 -11.00 -20.77
CA GLY A 64 -11.92 -11.29 -19.45
C GLY A 64 -11.17 -10.93 -18.15
N GLY A 65 -10.33 -9.90 -18.18
CA GLY A 65 -9.61 -9.35 -17.06
C GLY A 65 -10.53 -8.46 -16.22
N ALA A 66 -10.47 -8.60 -14.90
CA ALA A 66 -11.21 -7.77 -13.98
C ALA A 66 -10.99 -6.27 -14.31
N ALA A 67 -12.08 -5.52 -14.42
CA ALA A 67 -12.04 -4.10 -14.78
C ALA A 67 -11.49 -3.26 -13.59
N VAL A 68 -10.87 -2.11 -13.91
CA VAL A 68 -10.55 -1.09 -12.92
C VAL A 68 -11.84 -0.66 -12.22
N GLN A 69 -11.86 -0.73 -10.90
CA GLN A 69 -13.04 -0.42 -10.11
C GLN A 69 -12.92 0.98 -9.51
N THR A 70 -13.92 1.84 -9.72
CA THR A 70 -14.10 3.06 -8.92
C THR A 70 -14.61 2.66 -7.54
N VAL A 71 -13.81 2.93 -6.51
CA VAL A 71 -14.15 2.59 -5.11
C VAL A 71 -15.02 3.67 -4.47
N GLY A 72 -14.74 4.94 -4.79
CA GLY A 72 -15.42 6.08 -4.22
C GLY A 72 -14.73 7.39 -4.56
N TYR A 73 -15.02 8.41 -3.77
CA TYR A 73 -14.51 9.76 -3.98
C TYR A 73 -13.95 10.30 -2.66
N ILE A 74 -12.89 11.08 -2.75
CA ILE A 74 -12.33 11.81 -1.60
C ILE A 74 -12.86 13.23 -1.55
N ASP A 75 -13.02 13.74 -0.35
CA ASP A 75 -13.22 15.16 -0.10
C ASP A 75 -11.87 15.90 -0.23
N ARG A 76 -11.70 16.71 -1.28
CA ARG A 76 -10.45 17.42 -1.56
C ARG A 76 -10.00 18.33 -0.41
N GLU A 77 -10.94 18.94 0.30
CA GLU A 77 -10.61 19.80 1.44
C GLU A 77 -9.97 18.97 2.55
N LYS A 78 -10.63 17.88 2.94
CA LYS A 78 -10.15 16.94 3.96
C LYS A 78 -8.79 16.32 3.58
N TYR A 79 -8.65 15.86 2.34
CA TYR A 79 -7.43 15.21 1.85
C TYR A 79 -6.32 16.18 1.44
N SER A 80 -6.60 17.49 1.44
CA SER A 80 -5.58 18.53 1.23
C SER A 80 -4.48 18.53 2.31
N CYS A 81 -4.68 17.82 3.40
CA CYS A 81 -3.67 17.57 4.40
C CYS A 81 -2.51 16.66 3.90
N ILE A 82 -2.75 15.83 2.87
CA ILE A 82 -1.71 15.01 2.24
C ILE A 82 -0.93 15.84 1.22
N THR A 83 -1.64 16.54 0.34
CA THR A 83 -1.08 17.43 -0.68
C THR A 83 -2.11 18.47 -1.08
N LYS A 84 -1.68 19.69 -1.40
CA LYS A 84 -2.57 20.74 -1.92
C LYS A 84 -2.88 20.57 -3.41
N ASP A 85 -2.08 19.78 -4.10
CA ASP A 85 -2.18 19.55 -5.54
C ASP A 85 -3.00 18.28 -5.82
N ILE A 86 -4.32 18.34 -5.56
CA ILE A 86 -5.26 17.24 -5.85
C ILE A 86 -5.98 17.54 -7.16
N THR A 87 -5.75 16.75 -8.19
CA THR A 87 -6.32 16.97 -9.53
C THR A 87 -7.66 16.25 -9.74
N THR A 88 -7.91 15.17 -9.01
CA THR A 88 -9.16 14.39 -9.09
C THR A 88 -9.61 13.96 -7.70
N ASP A 89 -10.90 13.80 -7.51
CA ASP A 89 -11.52 13.24 -6.31
C ASP A 89 -11.79 11.73 -6.43
N GLU A 90 -11.87 11.21 -7.66
CA GLU A 90 -12.11 9.79 -7.92
C GLU A 90 -10.97 8.91 -7.43
N VAL A 91 -11.33 7.82 -6.74
CA VAL A 91 -10.39 6.80 -6.24
C VAL A 91 -10.69 5.47 -6.91
N ILE A 92 -9.65 4.88 -7.48
CA ILE A 92 -9.73 3.57 -8.15
C ILE A 92 -8.96 2.49 -7.39
N LEU A 93 -9.37 1.26 -7.64
CA LEU A 93 -8.66 0.05 -7.24
C LEU A 93 -8.47 -0.81 -8.49
N THR A 94 -7.22 -1.06 -8.86
CA THR A 94 -6.89 -1.86 -10.03
C THR A 94 -6.87 -3.35 -9.69
N PRO A 95 -7.11 -4.23 -10.68
CA PRO A 95 -7.05 -5.68 -10.48
C PRO A 95 -5.70 -6.15 -9.90
N GLU A 96 -4.60 -5.54 -10.34
CA GLU A 96 -3.27 -5.86 -9.83
C GLU A 96 -3.13 -5.50 -8.34
N ARG A 97 -3.77 -4.42 -7.90
CA ARG A 97 -3.78 -4.03 -6.49
C ARG A 97 -4.67 -4.94 -5.66
N VAL A 98 -5.81 -5.35 -6.20
CA VAL A 98 -6.65 -6.38 -5.56
C VAL A 98 -5.85 -7.66 -5.36
N GLN A 99 -5.19 -8.14 -6.42
CA GLN A 99 -4.37 -9.34 -6.34
C GLN A 99 -3.22 -9.18 -5.33
N HIS A 100 -2.52 -8.05 -5.37
CA HIS A 100 -1.47 -7.74 -4.43
C HIS A 100 -1.94 -7.76 -2.96
N ILE A 101 -3.14 -7.19 -2.68
CA ILE A 101 -3.72 -7.21 -1.32
C ILE A 101 -4.02 -8.65 -0.92
N LYS A 102 -4.64 -9.45 -1.81
CA LYS A 102 -4.98 -10.85 -1.54
C LYS A 102 -3.74 -11.72 -1.28
N ASP A 103 -2.68 -11.50 -2.04
CA ASP A 103 -1.42 -12.24 -1.90
C ASP A 103 -0.70 -11.90 -0.58
N ARG A 104 -0.71 -10.63 -0.19
CA ARG A 104 -0.03 -10.18 1.03
C ARG A 104 -0.84 -10.37 2.30
N HIS A 105 -2.15 -10.29 2.19
CA HIS A 105 -3.10 -10.35 3.31
C HIS A 105 -4.25 -11.30 2.98
N PRO A 106 -3.98 -12.63 2.92
CA PRO A 106 -5.00 -13.62 2.56
C PRO A 106 -6.25 -13.52 3.45
N GLY A 107 -7.42 -13.46 2.82
CA GLY A 107 -8.70 -13.38 3.52
C GLY A 107 -9.06 -12.00 4.10
N HIS A 108 -8.16 -11.01 4.01
CA HIS A 108 -8.47 -9.66 4.50
C HIS A 108 -9.27 -8.84 3.48
N PHE A 109 -9.00 -9.01 2.19
CA PHE A 109 -9.62 -8.19 1.15
C PHE A 109 -11.15 -8.29 1.17
N GLU A 110 -11.68 -9.50 1.20
CA GLU A 110 -13.11 -9.79 1.21
C GLU A 110 -13.83 -9.20 2.45
N ARG A 111 -13.08 -9.06 3.55
CA ARG A 111 -13.60 -8.47 4.79
C ARG A 111 -13.61 -6.96 4.78
N ILE A 112 -12.64 -6.33 4.11
CA ILE A 112 -12.50 -4.87 4.08
C ILE A 112 -13.11 -4.22 2.85
N GLU A 113 -13.26 -4.95 1.74
CA GLU A 113 -13.81 -4.43 0.48
C GLU A 113 -15.12 -3.65 0.67
N PRO A 114 -16.12 -4.16 1.45
CA PRO A 114 -17.38 -3.44 1.67
C PRO A 114 -17.22 -2.10 2.38
N PHE A 115 -16.12 -1.90 3.09
CA PHE A 115 -15.85 -0.71 3.90
C PHE A 115 -14.87 0.28 3.26
N LEU A 116 -14.25 -0.07 2.13
CA LEU A 116 -13.26 0.80 1.47
C LEU A 116 -13.83 2.16 1.12
N ARG A 117 -15.04 2.21 0.57
CA ARG A 117 -15.71 3.46 0.25
C ARG A 117 -15.92 4.33 1.49
N MET A 118 -16.45 3.73 2.56
CA MET A 118 -16.68 4.43 3.83
C MET A 118 -15.36 4.98 4.42
N ALA A 119 -14.27 4.22 4.31
CA ALA A 119 -12.97 4.67 4.80
C ALA A 119 -12.47 5.90 4.04
N LEU A 120 -12.75 6.00 2.75
CA LEU A 120 -12.36 7.14 1.91
C LEU A 120 -13.25 8.36 2.17
N GLU A 121 -14.55 8.18 2.29
CA GLU A 121 -15.51 9.27 2.47
C GLU A 121 -15.49 9.80 3.92
N ASP A 122 -15.31 8.91 4.90
CA ASP A 122 -15.37 9.21 6.34
C ASP A 122 -14.20 8.58 7.11
N PRO A 123 -12.95 9.00 6.87
CA PRO A 123 -11.78 8.49 7.60
C PRO A 123 -11.81 8.91 9.07
N ASP A 124 -11.39 8.03 9.99
CA ASP A 124 -11.21 8.39 11.39
C ASP A 124 -9.88 9.13 11.59
N TYR A 125 -8.83 8.70 10.87
CA TYR A 125 -7.55 9.38 10.81
C TYR A 125 -6.96 9.33 9.40
N ILE A 126 -6.21 10.37 9.04
CA ILE A 126 -5.28 10.35 7.92
C ILE A 126 -3.90 10.64 8.51
N LEU A 127 -2.96 9.73 8.27
CA LEU A 127 -1.60 9.82 8.77
C LEU A 127 -0.63 10.00 7.60
N ALA A 128 0.49 10.66 7.86
CA ALA A 128 1.55 10.77 6.87
C ALA A 128 2.15 9.40 6.55
N ASP A 129 2.32 9.12 5.26
CA ASP A 129 3.11 7.99 4.78
C ASP A 129 4.53 8.42 4.39
N LYS A 130 5.43 7.45 4.22
CA LYS A 130 6.82 7.72 3.81
C LYS A 130 6.91 8.18 2.36
N SER A 131 5.95 7.77 1.53
CA SER A 131 5.90 8.11 0.11
C SER A 131 5.25 9.48 -0.11
N PRO A 132 5.74 10.30 -1.03
CA PRO A 132 5.14 11.60 -1.32
C PRO A 132 3.71 11.43 -1.87
N ASN A 133 2.85 12.39 -1.56
CA ASN A 133 1.46 12.43 -1.98
C ASN A 133 0.67 11.15 -1.61
N THR A 134 1.06 10.49 -0.51
CA THR A 134 0.45 9.25 -0.04
C THR A 134 0.03 9.41 1.41
N GLY A 135 -1.19 9.00 1.71
CA GLY A 135 -1.74 8.98 3.06
C GLY A 135 -2.07 7.58 3.53
N LEU A 136 -1.89 7.35 4.83
CA LEU A 136 -2.35 6.16 5.51
C LEU A 136 -3.68 6.48 6.18
N ILE A 137 -4.76 5.93 5.66
CA ILE A 137 -6.13 6.16 6.13
C ILE A 137 -6.48 5.07 7.11
N LEU A 138 -6.90 5.45 8.31
CA LEU A 138 -7.39 4.53 9.33
C LEU A 138 -8.90 4.64 9.45
N LYS A 139 -9.56 3.47 9.50
CA LYS A 139 -11.00 3.37 9.73
C LYS A 139 -11.33 2.25 10.72
N MET A 140 -12.20 2.55 11.67
CA MET A 140 -12.80 1.56 12.57
C MET A 140 -14.28 1.35 12.21
N VAL A 141 -14.67 0.10 12.06
CA VAL A 141 -16.06 -0.29 11.86
C VAL A 141 -16.61 -0.76 13.21
N GLU A 142 -17.30 0.13 13.91
CA GLU A 142 -17.73 -0.08 15.30
C GLU A 142 -18.57 -1.34 15.50
N ARG A 143 -19.51 -1.63 14.57
CA ARG A 143 -20.40 -2.79 14.67
C ARG A 143 -19.66 -4.12 14.66
N GLU A 144 -18.50 -4.18 14.02
CA GLU A 144 -17.70 -5.38 13.85
C GLU A 144 -16.44 -5.35 14.71
N GLY A 145 -16.12 -4.21 15.33
CA GLY A 145 -14.86 -4.01 16.06
C GLY A 145 -13.63 -4.08 15.16
N THR A 146 -13.84 -4.08 13.84
CA THR A 146 -12.77 -4.21 12.85
C THR A 146 -12.09 -2.87 12.64
N ARG A 147 -10.76 -2.88 12.74
CA ARG A 147 -9.89 -1.74 12.42
C ARG A 147 -9.09 -2.08 11.20
N PHE A 148 -9.05 -1.19 10.22
CA PHE A 148 -8.23 -1.40 9.04
C PHE A 148 -7.54 -0.12 8.57
N GLN A 149 -6.49 -0.31 7.82
CA GLN A 149 -5.75 0.75 7.17
C GLN A 149 -5.83 0.62 5.67
N THR A 150 -5.83 1.77 5.01
CA THR A 150 -5.80 1.87 3.55
C THR A 150 -4.70 2.85 3.17
N VAL A 151 -3.79 2.42 2.32
CA VAL A 151 -2.75 3.28 1.75
C VAL A 151 -3.28 3.87 0.46
N LEU A 152 -3.47 5.19 0.45
CA LEU A 152 -4.00 5.95 -0.69
C LEU A 152 -2.89 6.82 -1.30
N ARG A 153 -2.64 6.65 -2.60
CA ARG A 153 -1.84 7.57 -3.42
C ARG A 153 -2.76 8.60 -4.04
N VAL A 154 -2.53 9.87 -3.74
CA VAL A 154 -3.26 11.00 -4.31
C VAL A 154 -2.61 11.41 -5.62
N HIS A 155 -3.42 11.60 -6.66
CA HIS A 155 -3.00 12.05 -7.98
C HIS A 155 -2.77 13.57 -7.98
N THR A 156 -1.65 13.99 -8.56
CA THR A 156 -1.21 15.38 -8.62
C THR A 156 -0.99 15.85 -10.06
N SER A 157 -0.80 17.14 -10.28
CA SER A 157 -0.52 17.71 -11.58
C SER A 157 0.80 17.23 -12.21
N ALA A 158 1.71 16.71 -11.39
CA ALA A 158 2.97 16.10 -11.85
C ALA A 158 2.80 14.66 -12.38
N ASP A 159 1.65 14.04 -12.12
CA ASP A 159 1.36 12.68 -12.57
C ASP A 159 0.75 12.69 -14.00
N ASN A 160 0.71 11.54 -14.66
CA ASN A 160 0.07 11.43 -15.97
C ASN A 160 -1.45 11.69 -15.83
N PRO A 161 -2.05 12.60 -16.63
CA PRO A 161 -3.46 12.97 -16.55
C PRO A 161 -4.47 11.81 -16.72
N ALA A 162 -4.02 10.69 -17.30
CA ALA A 162 -4.86 9.50 -17.42
C ALA A 162 -5.03 8.73 -16.11
N PHE A 163 -4.26 9.07 -15.07
CA PHE A 163 -4.31 8.40 -13.79
C PHE A 163 -5.31 9.04 -12.83
N LYS A 164 -5.66 8.30 -11.79
CA LYS A 164 -6.57 8.70 -10.71
C LYS A 164 -5.91 8.48 -9.35
N ASN A 165 -6.54 8.97 -8.29
CA ASN A 165 -6.17 8.51 -6.96
C ASN A 165 -6.33 6.99 -6.91
N SER A 166 -5.41 6.30 -6.24
CA SER A 166 -5.44 4.84 -6.23
C SER A 166 -5.15 4.26 -4.85
N ILE A 167 -5.89 3.22 -4.50
CA ILE A 167 -5.58 2.40 -3.34
C ILE A 167 -4.36 1.55 -3.70
N ILE A 168 -3.30 1.70 -2.92
CA ILE A 168 -2.06 0.93 -3.09
C ILE A 168 -2.16 -0.40 -2.37
N SER A 169 -2.71 -0.38 -1.14
CA SER A 169 -2.91 -1.57 -0.32
C SER A 169 -3.93 -1.28 0.77
N SER A 170 -4.58 -2.32 1.30
CA SER A 170 -5.49 -2.21 2.44
C SER A 170 -5.53 -3.53 3.19
N TRP A 171 -5.55 -3.50 4.53
CA TRP A 171 -5.69 -4.70 5.37
C TRP A 171 -6.17 -4.36 6.78
N GLU A 172 -6.68 -5.37 7.45
CA GLU A 172 -7.10 -5.28 8.84
C GLU A 172 -5.88 -5.18 9.78
N ILE A 173 -5.98 -4.34 10.79
CA ILE A 173 -4.95 -4.14 11.80
C ILE A 173 -5.46 -4.40 13.19
N SER A 174 -4.54 -4.83 14.07
CA SER A 174 -4.84 -5.01 15.49
C SER A 174 -5.03 -3.65 16.19
N GLU A 175 -5.71 -3.67 17.33
CA GLU A 175 -5.84 -2.50 18.20
C GLU A 175 -4.49 -1.92 18.63
N SER A 176 -3.57 -2.77 19.01
CA SER A 176 -2.21 -2.34 19.39
C SER A 176 -1.47 -1.64 18.25
N ARG A 177 -1.68 -2.09 16.99
CA ARG A 177 -1.12 -1.43 15.81
C ARG A 177 -1.80 -0.09 15.53
N TRP A 178 -3.11 -0.02 15.71
CA TRP A 178 -3.88 1.21 15.59
C TRP A 178 -3.36 2.28 16.57
N GLU A 179 -3.24 1.93 17.85
CA GLU A 179 -2.71 2.83 18.88
C GLU A 179 -1.26 3.25 18.60
N ASN A 180 -0.43 2.30 18.18
CA ASN A 180 0.95 2.58 17.79
C ASN A 180 1.04 3.59 16.64
N TYR A 181 0.18 3.48 15.64
CA TYR A 181 0.14 4.42 14.53
C TYR A 181 -0.25 5.83 14.99
N ILE A 182 -1.31 5.95 15.79
CA ILE A 182 -1.75 7.25 16.31
C ILE A 182 -0.68 7.89 17.18
N LYS A 183 0.05 7.09 17.96
CA LYS A 183 1.09 7.58 18.85
C LYS A 183 2.37 7.99 18.13
N ASN A 184 2.79 7.25 17.10
CA ASN A 184 4.14 7.35 16.54
C ASN A 184 4.20 7.92 15.11
N LYS A 185 3.07 8.03 14.40
CA LYS A 185 3.02 8.64 13.08
C LYS A 185 2.49 10.07 13.15
N THR A 186 2.86 10.88 12.18
CA THR A 186 2.30 12.23 12.06
C THR A 186 0.84 12.16 11.65
N VAL A 187 -0.04 12.63 12.53
CA VAL A 187 -1.48 12.75 12.27
C VAL A 187 -1.70 14.00 11.42
N LEU A 188 -2.20 13.84 10.20
CA LEU A 188 -2.55 14.91 9.27
C LEU A 188 -4.00 15.35 9.43
N TYR A 189 -4.88 14.40 9.73
CA TYR A 189 -6.32 14.61 9.97
C TYR A 189 -6.81 13.64 11.05
N LYS A 190 -7.70 14.13 11.89
CA LYS A 190 -8.44 13.35 12.88
C LYS A 190 -9.90 13.76 12.83
N LYS A 191 -10.80 12.79 12.75
CA LYS A 191 -12.26 13.01 12.86
C LYS A 191 -12.58 13.49 14.28
N GLU A 192 -13.38 14.52 14.39
CA GLU A 192 -13.90 15.05 15.66
C GLU A 192 -15.00 14.12 16.25
#